data_0e83ccd9e314e69854448a9c5717505e
#
_entry.id   0e83ccd9e314e69854448a9c5717505e
#
_cell.length_a   1.000
_cell.length_b   1.000
_cell.length_c   1.000
_cell.angle_alpha   90.00
_cell.angle_beta   90.00
_cell.angle_gamma   90.00
#
_symmetry.space_group_name_H-M   'P 1'
#
loop_
_entity.id
_entity.type
_entity.pdbx_description
1 polymer ?
#
loop_
_entity_poly.entity_id
_entity_poly.type
_entity_poly.pdbx_seq_one_letter_code
_entity_poly.pdbx_strand_id
1 'polypeptide(L)' 'MKVGIFSGLDLTREEMVVEVRKAEAMTGAFLVRDVSTRRTVVIPAIGRKKFTVAALDLGIKGATPRALANRGAEV' A
#
# COMPACT_ATOMS: atom_id res chain seq x y z
N MET A 1 9.01 1.54 15.73
CA MET A 1 9.79 0.30 16.00
C MET A 1 10.31 -0.25 14.69
N LYS A 2 11.58 -0.65 14.66
CA LYS A 2 12.18 -1.28 13.48
C LYS A 2 12.27 -2.78 13.68
N VAL A 3 11.94 -3.54 12.64
CA VAL A 3 11.95 -5.01 12.66
C VAL A 3 12.57 -5.52 11.37
N GLY A 4 13.26 -6.62 11.42
CA GLY A 4 13.81 -7.30 10.25
C GLY A 4 13.44 -8.78 10.24
N ILE A 5 13.21 -9.29 9.04
CA ILE A 5 13.03 -10.72 8.78
C ILE A 5 14.18 -11.16 7.90
N PHE A 6 14.93 -12.15 8.35
CA PHE A 6 16.11 -12.66 7.63
C PHE A 6 15.90 -14.12 7.25
N SER A 7 16.18 -14.45 6.00
CA SER A 7 16.03 -15.80 5.47
C SER A 7 17.13 -16.08 4.46
N GLY A 8 17.73 -17.26 4.54
CA GLY A 8 18.75 -17.69 3.59
C GLY A 8 20.09 -16.95 3.65
N LEU A 9 20.34 -16.18 4.68
CA LEU A 9 21.57 -15.43 4.90
C LEU A 9 22.38 -16.01 6.05
N ASP A 10 23.71 -16.04 5.89
CA ASP A 10 24.65 -16.48 6.93
C ASP A 10 25.13 -15.27 7.74
N LEU A 11 24.22 -14.70 8.54
CA LEU A 11 24.47 -13.55 9.40
C LEU A 11 24.38 -13.93 10.87
N THR A 12 25.28 -13.36 11.69
CA THR A 12 25.17 -13.47 13.14
C THR A 12 24.02 -12.60 13.64
N ARG A 13 23.56 -12.86 14.87
CA ARG A 13 22.51 -12.06 15.50
C ARG A 13 22.90 -10.57 15.60
N GLU A 14 24.15 -10.29 15.93
CA GLU A 14 24.70 -8.93 16.01
C GLU A 14 24.69 -8.21 14.66
N GLU A 15 25.05 -8.91 13.59
CA GLU A 15 25.00 -8.38 12.23
C GLU A 15 23.56 -8.08 11.80
N MET A 16 22.60 -8.95 12.13
CA MET A 16 21.17 -8.73 11.87
C MET A 16 20.65 -7.48 12.57
N VAL A 17 21.02 -7.29 13.84
CA VAL A 17 20.63 -6.08 14.62
C VAL A 17 21.21 -4.81 13.97
N VAL A 18 22.45 -4.85 13.51
CA VAL A 18 23.08 -3.71 12.81
C VAL A 18 22.29 -3.37 11.53
N GLU A 19 21.92 -4.36 10.73
CA GLU A 19 21.13 -4.15 9.53
C GLU A 19 19.76 -3.52 9.83
N VAL A 20 19.07 -3.98 10.86
CA VAL A 20 17.78 -3.40 11.28
C VAL A 20 17.96 -1.94 11.72
N ARG A 21 19.01 -1.62 12.45
CA ARG A 21 19.29 -0.25 12.89
C ARG A 21 19.66 0.70 11.77
N LYS A 22 20.27 0.20 10.69
CA LYS A 22 20.59 0.98 9.49
C LYS A 22 19.34 1.36 8.67
N ALA A 23 18.24 0.62 8.80
CA ALA A 23 17.02 0.89 8.07
C ALA A 23 16.47 2.29 8.40
N GLU A 24 15.95 2.98 7.40
CA GLU A 24 15.35 4.29 7.59
C GLU A 24 14.13 4.23 8.49
N ALA A 25 14.02 5.20 9.39
CA ALA A 25 12.82 5.36 10.22
C ALA A 25 11.65 5.89 9.39
N MET A 26 10.43 5.54 9.76
CA MET A 26 9.24 6.11 9.12
C MET A 26 9.04 7.59 9.44
N THR A 27 9.51 8.04 10.62
CA THR A 27 9.45 9.44 11.02
C THR A 27 10.22 10.32 10.04
N GLY A 28 9.55 11.29 9.43
CA GLY A 28 10.13 12.17 8.43
C GLY A 28 10.19 11.59 7.02
N ALA A 29 9.83 10.32 6.82
CA ALA A 29 9.73 9.73 5.50
C ALA A 29 8.41 10.16 4.81
N PHE A 30 8.51 10.69 3.59
CA PHE A 30 7.34 11.08 2.80
C PHE A 30 6.84 9.93 1.95
N LEU A 31 6.29 8.89 2.59
CA LEU A 31 5.88 7.65 1.94
C LEU A 31 4.62 7.78 1.08
N VAL A 32 3.76 8.75 1.36
CA VAL A 32 2.56 9.03 0.56
C VAL A 32 2.90 9.24 -0.90
N ARG A 33 4.01 9.92 -1.20
CA ARG A 33 4.49 10.14 -2.56
C ARG A 33 4.77 8.82 -3.29
N ASP A 34 5.28 7.82 -2.59
CA ASP A 34 5.69 6.54 -3.18
C ASP A 34 4.51 5.61 -3.44
N VAL A 35 3.44 5.71 -2.64
CA VAL A 35 2.28 4.82 -2.70
C VAL A 35 1.06 5.45 -3.38
N SER A 36 1.05 6.76 -3.60
CA SER A 36 -0.05 7.45 -4.28
C SER A 36 -0.08 7.10 -5.77
N THR A 37 -1.28 6.95 -6.31
CA THR A 37 -1.44 6.76 -7.75
C THR A 37 -1.04 8.03 -8.52
N ARG A 38 -0.41 7.83 -9.68
CA ARG A 38 0.08 8.93 -10.53
C ARG A 38 -0.86 9.28 -11.68
N ARG A 39 -1.89 8.49 -11.88
CA ARG A 39 -2.86 8.68 -12.95
C ARG A 39 -4.25 8.24 -12.50
N THR A 40 -5.25 8.81 -13.12
CA THR A 40 -6.63 8.38 -12.90
C THR A 40 -6.82 6.95 -13.39
N VAL A 41 -7.43 6.13 -12.56
CA VAL A 41 -7.80 4.75 -12.88
C VAL A 41 -9.29 4.62 -12.65
N VAL A 42 -10.00 4.07 -13.62
CA VAL A 42 -11.43 3.80 -13.49
C VAL A 42 -11.64 2.32 -13.29
N ILE A 43 -12.35 1.97 -12.23
CA ILE A 43 -12.76 0.59 -11.93
C ILE A 43 -14.26 0.53 -12.18
N PRO A 44 -14.71 -0.19 -13.23
CA PRO A 44 -16.12 -0.25 -13.57
C PRO A 44 -16.93 -0.98 -12.51
N ALA A 45 -18.19 -0.59 -12.36
CA ALA A 45 -19.13 -1.31 -11.51
C ALA A 45 -19.29 -2.76 -12.01
N ILE A 46 -19.37 -3.69 -11.08
CA ILE A 46 -19.71 -5.08 -11.39
C ILE A 46 -21.24 -5.20 -11.40
N GLY A 47 -21.77 -5.63 -12.53
CA GLY A 47 -23.22 -5.63 -12.76
C GLY A 47 -23.73 -4.25 -13.15
N ARG A 48 -24.97 -3.93 -12.77
CA ARG A 48 -25.59 -2.64 -13.08
C ARG A 48 -24.94 -1.53 -12.26
N LYS A 49 -24.43 -0.50 -12.93
CA LYS A 49 -23.93 0.71 -12.28
C LYS A 49 -25.07 1.45 -11.58
N LYS A 50 -24.91 1.68 -10.29
CA LYS A 50 -25.87 2.40 -9.45
C LYS A 50 -25.43 3.81 -9.13
N PHE A 51 -24.13 4.03 -8.96
CA PHE A 51 -23.55 5.33 -8.61
C PHE A 51 -22.05 5.38 -8.96
N THR A 52 -21.48 6.55 -8.89
CA THR A 52 -20.05 6.79 -9.13
C THR A 52 -19.40 7.29 -7.85
N VAL A 53 -18.22 6.78 -7.53
CA VAL A 53 -17.41 7.19 -6.39
C VAL A 53 -16.08 7.71 -6.90
N ALA A 54 -15.73 8.94 -6.54
CA ALA A 54 -14.38 9.47 -6.73
C ALA A 54 -13.56 9.17 -5.48
N ALA A 55 -12.53 8.34 -5.63
CA ALA A 55 -11.63 8.00 -4.54
C ALA A 55 -10.27 8.67 -4.73
N LEU A 56 -9.87 9.48 -3.77
CA LEU A 56 -8.53 10.05 -3.73
C LEU A 56 -7.56 8.99 -3.23
N ASP A 57 -6.71 8.49 -4.13
CA ASP A 57 -5.79 7.40 -3.83
C ASP A 57 -4.43 7.92 -3.34
N LEU A 58 -4.26 7.89 -2.04
CA LEU A 58 -3.00 8.16 -1.34
C LEU A 58 -2.39 6.87 -0.77
N GLY A 59 -2.61 5.76 -1.43
CA GLY A 59 -2.19 4.42 -0.99
C GLY A 59 -3.36 3.55 -0.57
N ILE A 60 -4.49 3.64 -1.27
CA ILE A 60 -5.68 2.84 -0.98
C ILE A 60 -5.42 1.34 -1.19
N LYS A 61 -5.93 0.51 -0.29
CA LYS A 61 -5.85 -0.94 -0.44
C LYS A 61 -6.74 -1.39 -1.60
N GLY A 62 -6.20 -2.20 -2.51
CA GLY A 62 -6.92 -2.64 -3.72
C GLY A 62 -8.25 -3.35 -3.49
N ALA A 63 -8.45 -3.94 -2.31
CA ALA A 63 -9.73 -4.55 -1.95
C ALA A 63 -10.86 -3.53 -1.77
N THR A 64 -10.54 -2.29 -1.38
CA THR A 64 -11.54 -1.24 -1.12
C THR A 64 -12.31 -0.84 -2.39
N PRO A 65 -11.65 -0.43 -3.50
CA PRO A 65 -12.40 -0.10 -4.71
C PRO A 65 -13.11 -1.30 -5.32
N ARG A 66 -12.57 -2.52 -5.16
CA ARG A 66 -13.27 -3.74 -5.61
C ARG A 66 -14.55 -4.00 -4.82
N ALA A 67 -14.53 -3.77 -3.51
CA ALA A 67 -15.71 -3.92 -2.67
C ALA A 67 -16.80 -2.92 -3.05
N LEU A 68 -16.42 -1.70 -3.43
CA LEU A 68 -17.35 -0.69 -3.94
C LEU A 68 -17.91 -1.10 -5.31
N ALA A 69 -17.06 -1.56 -6.21
CA ALA A 69 -17.48 -2.03 -7.53
C ALA A 69 -18.48 -3.20 -7.45
N ASN A 70 -18.26 -4.13 -6.52
CA ASN A 70 -19.19 -5.24 -6.26
C ASN A 70 -20.58 -4.77 -5.78
N ARG A 71 -20.69 -3.55 -5.29
CA ARG A 71 -21.93 -2.94 -4.84
C ARG A 71 -22.57 -2.00 -5.86
N GLY A 72 -22.03 -2.00 -7.07
CA GLY A 72 -22.57 -1.20 -8.16
C GLY A 72 -21.96 0.19 -8.29
N ALA A 73 -20.83 0.45 -7.65
CA ALA A 73 -20.10 1.71 -7.81
C ALA A 73 -19.07 1.62 -8.95
N GLU A 74 -19.08 2.60 -9.82
CA GLU A 74 -17.93 2.90 -10.66
C GLU A 74 -16.94 3.77 -9.83
N VAL A 75 -15.71 3.34 -9.70
CA VAL A 75 -14.72 4.01 -8.86
C VAL A 75 -13.64 4.66 -9.71
#